data_7a239172d856e2ce57c1ffde48f85dc4
#
_entry.id   7a239172d856e2ce57c1ffde48f85dc4
#
_cell.length_a   1.000
_cell.length_b   1.000
_cell.length_c   1.000
_cell.angle_alpha   90.00
_cell.angle_beta   90.00
_cell.angle_gamma   90.00
#
_symmetry.space_group_name_H-M   'P 1'
#
loop_
_entity.id
_entity.type
_entity.pdbx_description
1 polymer ?
#
loop_
_entity_poly.entity_id
_entity_poly.type
_entity_poly.pdbx_seq_one_letter_code
_entity_poly.pdbx_strand_id
1 'polypeptide(L)'
;MLIPSAKTRIIKAKRCKAPDCGNEFMPLRPMQKACSPGCALSMVAYANAKKATATAKADRKETKTKLEKLKSRSQHVKDAQTAFNAWIRLRDENEPCISCGRHHDGQYHAGHYLSTGARPELRFHEWNVNKQCQPCNTHLSGNLLLYRVWLIKKIGYEAVSWLEGPHEPAKYTIDELKQIKADYTQKAKDLRNG
;
A
#
# COMPACT_ATOMS: atom_id res chain seq x y z
N MET A 1 64.51 37.46 28.39
CA MET A 1 63.46 36.91 27.45
C MET A 1 62.41 36.22 28.30
N LEU A 2 61.19 36.77 28.38
CA LEU A 2 60.09 36.16 29.14
C LEU A 2 59.33 35.15 28.20
N ILE A 3 59.32 33.90 28.64
CA ILE A 3 58.59 32.83 27.92
C ILE A 3 57.09 33.12 28.09
N PRO A 4 56.30 33.19 26.99
CA PRO A 4 54.86 33.47 27.12
C PRO A 4 54.16 32.30 27.80
N SER A 5 53.44 32.58 28.89
CA SER A 5 52.63 31.66 29.66
C SER A 5 51.59 30.98 28.74
N ALA A 6 51.65 29.65 28.62
CA ALA A 6 50.64 28.87 27.91
C ALA A 6 49.29 29.07 28.56
N LYS A 7 48.33 29.62 27.82
CA LYS A 7 46.93 29.76 28.26
C LYS A 7 46.38 28.36 28.54
N THR A 8 46.21 28.03 29.81
CA THR A 8 45.59 26.76 30.26
C THR A 8 44.15 26.73 29.74
N ARG A 9 43.86 25.88 28.76
CA ARG A 9 42.51 25.69 28.24
C ARG A 9 41.66 25.04 29.32
N ILE A 10 40.72 25.75 29.88
CA ILE A 10 39.71 25.19 30.82
C ILE A 10 38.87 24.18 30.04
N ILE A 11 39.03 22.89 30.30
CA ILE A 11 38.19 21.84 29.74
C ILE A 11 36.87 21.82 30.50
N LYS A 12 35.77 22.02 29.80
CA LYS A 12 34.41 21.99 30.39
C LYS A 12 33.88 20.55 30.41
N ALA A 13 33.10 20.21 31.42
CA ALA A 13 32.37 18.95 31.48
C ALA A 13 31.50 18.77 30.24
N LYS A 14 31.40 17.51 29.74
CA LYS A 14 30.57 17.13 28.57
C LYS A 14 29.63 16.01 28.93
N ARG A 15 28.48 15.99 28.27
CA ARG A 15 27.53 14.89 28.34
C ARG A 15 27.92 13.78 27.36
N CYS A 16 27.95 12.53 27.84
CA CYS A 16 28.26 11.35 27.01
C CYS A 16 27.22 11.22 25.89
N LYS A 17 27.68 11.00 24.65
CA LYS A 17 26.83 10.84 23.46
C LYS A 17 26.52 9.39 23.11
N ALA A 18 26.91 8.43 23.96
CA ALA A 18 26.52 7.05 23.78
C ALA A 18 25.02 6.90 23.98
N PRO A 19 24.32 6.05 23.17
CA PRO A 19 22.94 5.72 23.40
C PRO A 19 22.73 5.26 24.86
N ASP A 20 21.67 5.75 25.50
CA ASP A 20 21.23 5.37 26.83
C ASP A 20 22.19 5.69 28.00
N CYS A 21 23.30 6.46 27.77
CA CYS A 21 24.23 6.82 28.84
C CYS A 21 23.94 8.20 29.47
N GLY A 22 24.05 9.27 28.68
CA GLY A 22 23.76 10.65 29.13
C GLY A 22 24.59 11.20 30.30
N ASN A 23 25.56 10.43 30.86
CA ASN A 23 26.37 10.82 32.02
C ASN A 23 27.27 12.02 31.70
N GLU A 24 27.44 12.92 32.67
CA GLU A 24 28.44 14.00 32.60
C GLU A 24 29.85 13.46 32.92
N PHE A 25 30.83 13.92 32.20
CA PHE A 25 32.25 13.51 32.39
C PHE A 25 33.19 14.62 32.01
N MET A 26 34.39 14.62 32.64
CA MET A 26 35.50 15.49 32.26
C MET A 26 36.29 14.85 31.13
N PRO A 27 36.29 15.42 29.89
CA PRO A 27 37.01 14.78 28.77
C PRO A 27 38.53 14.93 28.91
N LEU A 28 39.26 13.85 28.69
CA LEU A 28 40.71 13.85 28.67
C LEU A 28 41.27 14.51 27.38
N ARG A 29 40.46 14.53 26.32
CA ARG A 29 40.80 15.13 25.01
C ARG A 29 39.68 16.01 24.50
N PRO A 30 39.93 17.12 23.80
CA PRO A 30 38.87 18.06 23.33
C PRO A 30 37.80 17.41 22.50
N MET A 31 38.09 16.36 21.71
CA MET A 31 37.17 15.68 20.81
C MET A 31 36.50 14.44 21.43
N GLN A 32 36.77 14.13 22.71
CA GLN A 32 36.14 13.00 23.38
C GLN A 32 34.63 13.21 23.53
N LYS A 33 33.83 12.21 23.07
CA LYS A 33 32.37 12.22 23.07
C LYS A 33 31.75 11.17 24.00
N ALA A 34 32.55 10.19 24.46
CA ALA A 34 32.12 9.09 25.31
C ALA A 34 32.83 9.16 26.67
N CYS A 35 32.14 8.82 27.76
CA CYS A 35 32.69 8.83 29.11
C CYS A 35 33.58 7.63 29.39
N SER A 36 33.43 6.51 28.64
CA SER A 36 34.19 5.27 28.80
C SER A 36 34.46 4.59 27.45
N PRO A 37 35.41 3.62 27.39
CA PRO A 37 35.62 2.81 26.19
C PRO A 37 34.35 2.02 25.79
N GLY A 38 33.58 1.49 26.75
CA GLY A 38 32.32 0.82 26.49
C GLY A 38 31.31 1.71 25.81
N CYS A 39 31.17 2.97 26.27
CA CYS A 39 30.33 3.95 25.60
C CYS A 39 30.80 4.31 24.20
N ALA A 40 32.13 4.35 23.97
CA ALA A 40 32.68 4.58 22.64
C ALA A 40 32.31 3.43 21.67
N LEU A 41 32.46 2.17 22.11
CA LEU A 41 32.04 1.00 21.34
C LEU A 41 30.55 0.98 21.07
N SER A 42 29.72 1.32 22.04
CA SER A 42 28.25 1.45 21.89
C SER A 42 27.89 2.50 20.82
N MET A 43 28.57 3.65 20.80
CA MET A 43 28.36 4.66 19.75
C MET A 43 28.69 4.14 18.36
N VAL A 44 29.78 3.40 18.22
CA VAL A 44 30.17 2.80 16.93
C VAL A 44 29.20 1.73 16.51
N ALA A 45 28.79 0.85 17.43
CA ALA A 45 27.76 -0.18 17.14
C ALA A 45 26.44 0.45 16.69
N TYR A 46 25.97 1.49 17.39
CA TYR A 46 24.76 2.23 17.02
C TYR A 46 24.87 2.89 15.63
N ALA A 47 26.00 3.54 15.35
CA ALA A 47 26.24 4.16 14.05
C ALA A 47 26.25 3.13 12.92
N ASN A 48 26.90 1.97 13.14
CA ASN A 48 26.94 0.87 12.18
C ASN A 48 25.56 0.25 11.96
N ALA A 49 24.77 0.03 13.01
CA ALA A 49 23.41 -0.47 12.91
C ALA A 49 22.51 0.49 12.12
N LYS A 50 22.60 1.79 12.42
CA LYS A 50 21.86 2.83 11.66
C LYS A 50 22.26 2.88 10.19
N LYS A 51 23.56 2.73 9.89
CA LYS A 51 24.05 2.66 8.50
C LYS A 51 23.54 1.42 7.80
N ALA A 52 23.60 0.26 8.44
CA ALA A 52 23.10 -1.01 7.88
C ALA A 52 21.61 -0.96 7.57
N THR A 53 20.78 -0.40 8.47
CA THR A 53 19.34 -0.24 8.23
C THR A 53 19.06 0.72 7.07
N ALA A 54 19.81 1.81 6.94
CA ALA A 54 19.68 2.75 5.83
C ALA A 54 20.05 2.10 4.48
N THR A 55 21.16 1.34 4.44
CA THR A 55 21.59 0.60 3.25
C THR A 55 20.55 -0.44 2.85
N ALA A 56 20.11 -1.28 3.79
CA ALA A 56 19.07 -2.29 3.53
C ALA A 56 17.75 -1.67 2.99
N LYS A 57 17.36 -0.49 3.50
CA LYS A 57 16.20 0.25 3.00
C LYS A 57 16.40 0.74 1.57
N ALA A 58 17.61 1.23 1.24
CA ALA A 58 17.96 1.68 -0.11
C ALA A 58 17.95 0.51 -1.10
N ASP A 59 18.59 -0.61 -0.76
CA ASP A 59 18.67 -1.82 -1.58
C ASP A 59 17.27 -2.40 -1.85
N ARG A 60 16.42 -2.43 -0.81
CA ARG A 60 15.01 -2.87 -0.95
C ARG A 60 14.23 -1.98 -1.90
N LYS A 61 14.44 -0.65 -1.84
CA LYS A 61 13.78 0.31 -2.75
C LYS A 61 14.26 0.11 -4.18
N GLU A 62 15.56 -0.06 -4.39
CA GLU A 62 16.13 -0.30 -5.71
C GLU A 62 15.62 -1.61 -6.32
N THR A 63 15.65 -2.70 -5.54
CA THR A 63 15.13 -4.01 -5.97
C THR A 63 13.65 -3.91 -6.36
N LYS A 64 12.82 -3.23 -5.54
CA LYS A 64 11.41 -3.00 -5.86
C LYS A 64 11.22 -2.25 -7.18
N THR A 65 12.05 -1.23 -7.43
CA THR A 65 12.00 -0.45 -8.68
C THR A 65 12.40 -1.30 -9.88
N LYS A 66 13.45 -2.15 -9.74
CA LYS A 66 13.86 -3.08 -10.80
C LYS A 66 12.76 -4.10 -11.10
N LEU A 67 12.15 -4.70 -10.08
CA LEU A 67 11.05 -5.66 -10.23
C LEU A 67 9.83 -5.01 -10.91
N GLU A 68 9.49 -3.77 -10.55
CA GLU A 68 8.36 -3.07 -11.19
C GLU A 68 8.57 -2.86 -12.69
N LYS A 69 9.80 -2.55 -13.12
CA LYS A 69 10.15 -2.42 -14.55
C LYS A 69 10.07 -3.73 -15.33
N LEU A 70 10.22 -4.88 -14.65
CA LEU A 70 10.17 -6.21 -15.27
C LEU A 70 8.76 -6.80 -15.36
N LYS A 71 7.76 -6.14 -14.74
CA LYS A 71 6.38 -6.63 -14.76
C LYS A 71 5.81 -6.67 -16.17
N SER A 72 5.19 -7.80 -16.51
CA SER A 72 4.42 -7.93 -17.75
C SER A 72 3.10 -7.13 -17.67
N ARG A 73 2.50 -6.83 -18.85
CA ARG A 73 1.17 -6.20 -18.91
C ARG A 73 0.12 -7.00 -18.11
N SER A 74 0.15 -8.33 -18.16
CA SER A 74 -0.79 -9.16 -17.41
C SER A 74 -0.65 -8.98 -15.89
N GLN A 75 0.58 -8.77 -15.41
CA GLN A 75 0.82 -8.48 -13.99
C GLN A 75 0.26 -7.10 -13.59
N HIS A 76 0.38 -6.08 -14.45
CA HIS A 76 -0.23 -4.77 -14.22
C HIS A 76 -1.76 -4.86 -14.20
N VAL A 77 -2.39 -5.68 -15.07
CA VAL A 77 -3.84 -5.95 -15.02
C VAL A 77 -4.24 -6.57 -13.68
N LYS A 78 -3.49 -7.57 -13.19
CA LYS A 78 -3.76 -8.21 -11.88
C LYS A 78 -3.62 -7.22 -10.73
N ASP A 79 -2.59 -6.37 -10.76
CA ASP A 79 -2.37 -5.36 -9.74
C ASP A 79 -3.51 -4.32 -9.69
N ALA A 80 -3.94 -3.82 -10.86
CA ALA A 80 -5.08 -2.90 -10.98
C ALA A 80 -6.38 -3.56 -10.49
N GLN A 81 -6.61 -4.81 -10.90
CA GLN A 81 -7.79 -5.58 -10.47
C GLN A 81 -7.82 -5.80 -8.96
N THR A 82 -6.67 -6.04 -8.34
CA THR A 82 -6.57 -6.19 -6.88
C THR A 82 -6.98 -4.92 -6.16
N ALA A 83 -6.49 -3.76 -6.62
CA ALA A 83 -6.83 -2.46 -6.03
C ALA A 83 -8.32 -2.12 -6.24
N PHE A 84 -8.82 -2.32 -7.46
CA PHE A 84 -10.22 -2.13 -7.81
C PHE A 84 -11.15 -3.01 -6.96
N ASN A 85 -10.88 -4.31 -6.88
CA ASN A 85 -11.67 -5.25 -6.08
C ASN A 85 -11.66 -4.94 -4.59
N ALA A 86 -10.53 -4.44 -4.06
CA ALA A 86 -10.44 -4.01 -2.67
C ALA A 86 -11.35 -2.81 -2.40
N TRP A 87 -11.35 -1.83 -3.31
CA TRP A 87 -12.24 -0.67 -3.21
C TRP A 87 -13.71 -1.06 -3.34
N ILE A 88 -14.10 -1.92 -4.28
CA ILE A 88 -15.49 -2.43 -4.42
C ILE A 88 -16.00 -3.03 -3.11
N ARG A 89 -15.17 -3.88 -2.45
CA ARG A 89 -15.57 -4.49 -1.17
C ARG A 89 -15.74 -3.48 -0.05
N LEU A 90 -14.96 -2.40 -0.05
CA LEU A 90 -15.13 -1.31 0.92
C LEU A 90 -16.34 -0.44 0.58
N ARG A 91 -16.51 -0.07 -0.71
CA ARG A 91 -17.67 0.71 -1.17
C ARG A 91 -18.99 0.06 -0.75
N ASP A 92 -19.06 -1.26 -0.92
CA ASP A 92 -20.26 -2.04 -0.65
C ASP A 92 -20.21 -2.74 0.73
N GLU A 93 -19.40 -2.27 1.70
CA GLU A 93 -19.15 -2.97 2.97
C GLU A 93 -20.45 -3.27 3.72
N ASN A 94 -21.37 -2.31 3.77
CA ASN A 94 -22.64 -2.42 4.47
C ASN A 94 -23.77 -3.01 3.61
N GLU A 95 -23.50 -3.27 2.32
CA GLU A 95 -24.51 -3.82 1.41
C GLU A 95 -24.60 -5.35 1.55
N PRO A 96 -25.77 -5.96 1.30
CA PRO A 96 -25.90 -7.41 1.19
C PRO A 96 -25.20 -7.93 -0.09
N CYS A 97 -25.17 -9.24 -0.25
CA CYS A 97 -24.73 -9.86 -1.52
C CYS A 97 -25.63 -9.41 -2.67
N ILE A 98 -25.04 -8.84 -3.73
CA ILE A 98 -25.78 -8.34 -4.89
C ILE A 98 -26.66 -9.40 -5.56
N SER A 99 -26.29 -10.69 -5.49
CA SER A 99 -27.06 -11.75 -6.17
C SER A 99 -28.14 -12.37 -5.31
N CYS A 100 -27.90 -12.67 -4.03
CA CYS A 100 -28.91 -13.33 -3.20
C CYS A 100 -29.60 -12.39 -2.21
N GLY A 101 -29.18 -11.12 -2.11
CA GLY A 101 -29.78 -10.13 -1.23
C GLY A 101 -29.59 -10.41 0.27
N ARG A 102 -28.68 -11.32 0.65
CA ARG A 102 -28.45 -11.72 2.05
C ARG A 102 -27.08 -11.26 2.54
N HIS A 103 -26.98 -10.98 3.83
CA HIS A 103 -25.72 -10.86 4.54
C HIS A 103 -25.19 -12.24 4.89
N HIS A 104 -23.88 -12.44 4.84
CA HIS A 104 -23.20 -13.69 5.14
C HIS A 104 -21.99 -13.39 6.04
N ASP A 105 -21.67 -14.28 6.94
CA ASP A 105 -20.49 -14.19 7.83
C ASP A 105 -19.20 -14.63 7.11
N GLY A 106 -19.31 -15.16 5.88
CA GLY A 106 -18.20 -15.69 5.10
C GLY A 106 -17.51 -14.64 4.23
N GLN A 107 -16.64 -15.13 3.37
CA GLN A 107 -15.84 -14.31 2.47
C GLN A 107 -16.71 -13.67 1.38
N TYR A 108 -16.43 -12.38 1.10
CA TYR A 108 -17.01 -11.65 -0.01
C TYR A 108 -15.98 -11.36 -1.11
N HIS A 109 -16.45 -11.44 -2.34
CA HIS A 109 -15.70 -11.12 -3.54
C HIS A 109 -16.25 -9.85 -4.21
N ALA A 110 -15.44 -9.22 -5.05
CA ALA A 110 -15.93 -8.26 -6.03
C ALA A 110 -16.34 -9.05 -7.28
N GLY A 111 -17.62 -9.37 -7.36
CA GLY A 111 -18.19 -10.16 -8.44
C GLY A 111 -18.54 -9.29 -9.64
N HIS A 112 -18.17 -9.72 -10.85
CA HIS A 112 -18.53 -9.06 -12.09
C HIS A 112 -19.90 -9.56 -12.59
N TYR A 113 -20.79 -8.64 -12.94
CA TYR A 113 -22.04 -8.97 -13.62
C TYR A 113 -21.73 -9.59 -14.99
N LEU A 114 -21.03 -8.86 -15.83
CA LEU A 114 -20.52 -9.33 -17.10
C LEU A 114 -19.04 -9.71 -16.92
N SER A 115 -18.68 -10.96 -17.20
CA SER A 115 -17.36 -11.49 -16.90
C SER A 115 -16.26 -10.74 -17.64
N THR A 116 -15.08 -10.67 -17.04
CA THR A 116 -13.90 -10.01 -17.64
C THR A 116 -13.37 -10.74 -18.88
N GLY A 117 -13.77 -12.00 -19.10
CA GLY A 117 -13.46 -12.76 -20.32
C GLY A 117 -14.39 -12.41 -21.47
N ALA A 118 -15.70 -12.27 -21.19
CA ALA A 118 -16.68 -11.90 -22.18
C ALA A 118 -16.67 -10.40 -22.51
N ARG A 119 -16.44 -9.57 -21.50
CA ARG A 119 -16.52 -8.09 -21.63
C ARG A 119 -15.28 -7.45 -20.95
N PRO A 120 -14.09 -7.58 -21.55
CA PRO A 120 -12.85 -7.05 -20.98
C PRO A 120 -12.87 -5.52 -20.83
N GLU A 121 -13.62 -4.80 -21.64
CA GLU A 121 -13.82 -3.35 -21.59
C GLU A 121 -14.55 -2.89 -20.33
N LEU A 122 -15.41 -3.72 -19.76
CA LEU A 122 -16.13 -3.45 -18.52
C LEU A 122 -15.40 -3.95 -17.26
N ARG A 123 -14.15 -4.41 -17.40
CA ARG A 123 -13.36 -4.97 -16.29
C ARG A 123 -13.27 -4.06 -15.07
N PHE A 124 -13.07 -2.78 -15.29
CA PHE A 124 -12.92 -1.76 -14.23
C PHE A 124 -14.10 -0.79 -14.18
N HIS A 125 -15.25 -1.18 -14.76
CA HIS A 125 -16.44 -0.37 -14.71
C HIS A 125 -17.18 -0.57 -13.38
N GLU A 126 -17.42 0.52 -12.64
CA GLU A 126 -17.93 0.48 -11.27
C GLU A 126 -19.35 -0.12 -11.16
N TRP A 127 -20.20 0.06 -12.17
CA TRP A 127 -21.54 -0.54 -12.23
C TRP A 127 -21.49 -2.06 -12.47
N ASN A 128 -20.48 -2.53 -13.20
CA ASN A 128 -20.35 -3.94 -13.55
C ASN A 128 -19.87 -4.82 -12.39
N VAL A 129 -19.38 -4.22 -11.31
CA VAL A 129 -18.74 -4.97 -10.21
C VAL A 129 -19.33 -4.59 -8.86
N ASN A 130 -19.82 -5.57 -8.13
CA ASN A 130 -20.44 -5.38 -6.82
C ASN A 130 -20.02 -6.47 -5.83
N LYS A 131 -20.22 -6.19 -4.52
CA LYS A 131 -19.95 -7.16 -3.46
C LYS A 131 -20.85 -8.39 -3.61
N GLN A 132 -20.25 -9.56 -3.68
CA GLN A 132 -20.93 -10.84 -3.86
C GLN A 132 -20.38 -11.88 -2.89
N CYS A 133 -21.24 -12.67 -2.24
CA CYS A 133 -20.79 -13.74 -1.37
C CYS A 133 -20.12 -14.85 -2.17
N GLN A 134 -19.18 -15.57 -1.54
CA GLN A 134 -18.45 -16.66 -2.19
C GLN A 134 -19.36 -17.72 -2.82
N PRO A 135 -20.46 -18.21 -2.18
CA PRO A 135 -21.35 -19.17 -2.82
C PRO A 135 -21.93 -18.66 -4.14
N CYS A 136 -22.44 -17.43 -4.18
CA CYS A 136 -23.00 -16.88 -5.41
C CYS A 136 -21.93 -16.65 -6.48
N ASN A 137 -20.78 -16.10 -6.10
CA ASN A 137 -19.72 -15.77 -7.05
C ASN A 137 -19.01 -17.00 -7.63
N THR A 138 -18.77 -18.03 -6.81
CA THR A 138 -17.94 -19.17 -7.17
C THR A 138 -18.77 -20.41 -7.51
N HIS A 139 -19.68 -20.83 -6.60
CA HIS A 139 -20.43 -22.08 -6.77
C HIS A 139 -21.61 -21.96 -7.73
N LEU A 140 -22.22 -20.78 -7.80
CA LEU A 140 -23.36 -20.50 -8.68
C LEU A 140 -22.97 -19.69 -9.93
N SER A 141 -21.69 -19.71 -10.31
CA SER A 141 -21.15 -19.02 -11.51
C SER A 141 -21.62 -17.58 -11.65
N GLY A 142 -21.63 -16.84 -10.53
CA GLY A 142 -22.09 -15.45 -10.46
C GLY A 142 -23.57 -15.28 -10.14
N ASN A 143 -24.40 -16.34 -10.20
CA ASN A 143 -25.85 -16.30 -9.97
C ASN A 143 -26.51 -15.14 -10.74
N LEU A 144 -26.26 -15.09 -12.05
CA LEU A 144 -26.50 -13.91 -12.91
C LEU A 144 -27.96 -13.49 -13.00
N LEU A 145 -28.91 -14.43 -12.94
CA LEU A 145 -30.36 -14.08 -13.00
C LEU A 145 -30.76 -13.19 -11.82
N LEU A 146 -30.39 -13.60 -10.61
CA LEU A 146 -30.66 -12.81 -9.42
C LEU A 146 -29.77 -11.56 -9.35
N TYR A 147 -28.53 -11.66 -9.82
CA TYR A 147 -27.63 -10.51 -9.92
C TYR A 147 -28.27 -9.40 -10.75
N ARG A 148 -28.81 -9.71 -11.95
CA ARG A 148 -29.46 -8.74 -12.83
C ARG A 148 -30.64 -8.04 -12.13
N VAL A 149 -31.49 -8.81 -11.43
CA VAL A 149 -32.67 -8.28 -10.73
C VAL A 149 -32.26 -7.25 -9.68
N TRP A 150 -31.26 -7.59 -8.85
CA TRP A 150 -30.78 -6.68 -7.80
C TRP A 150 -29.95 -5.52 -8.36
N LEU A 151 -29.24 -5.75 -9.45
CA LEU A 151 -28.47 -4.69 -10.12
C LEU A 151 -29.43 -3.64 -10.69
N ILE A 152 -30.54 -4.03 -11.34
CA ILE A 152 -31.60 -3.10 -11.80
C ILE A 152 -32.13 -2.28 -10.62
N LYS A 153 -32.37 -2.90 -9.46
CA LYS A 153 -32.82 -2.18 -8.27
C LYS A 153 -31.77 -1.17 -7.75
N LYS A 154 -30.48 -1.50 -7.89
CA LYS A 154 -29.36 -0.68 -7.38
C LYS A 154 -29.06 0.51 -8.30
N ILE A 155 -28.97 0.30 -9.61
CA ILE A 155 -28.50 1.32 -10.57
C ILE A 155 -29.52 1.72 -11.64
N GLY A 156 -30.69 1.09 -11.67
CA GLY A 156 -31.73 1.34 -12.66
C GLY A 156 -31.61 0.49 -13.92
N TYR A 157 -32.75 0.35 -14.63
CA TYR A 157 -32.83 -0.46 -15.85
C TYR A 157 -31.95 0.08 -16.99
N GLU A 158 -31.94 1.39 -17.18
CA GLU A 158 -31.17 2.04 -18.25
C GLU A 158 -29.66 1.79 -18.12
N ALA A 159 -29.12 1.90 -16.89
CA ALA A 159 -27.71 1.62 -16.62
C ALA A 159 -27.35 0.14 -16.87
N VAL A 160 -28.25 -0.79 -16.52
CA VAL A 160 -28.05 -2.21 -16.81
C VAL A 160 -28.16 -2.49 -18.31
N SER A 161 -29.13 -1.90 -18.99
CA SER A 161 -29.26 -1.99 -20.45
C SER A 161 -28.04 -1.45 -21.18
N TRP A 162 -27.47 -0.35 -20.69
CA TRP A 162 -26.20 0.18 -21.20
C TRP A 162 -25.06 -0.82 -21.01
N LEU A 163 -24.90 -1.43 -19.81
CA LEU A 163 -23.87 -2.47 -19.58
C LEU A 163 -24.02 -3.66 -20.56
N GLU A 164 -25.26 -4.07 -20.83
CA GLU A 164 -25.58 -5.20 -21.72
C GLU A 164 -25.43 -4.83 -23.21
N GLY A 165 -25.42 -3.54 -23.54
CA GLY A 165 -25.27 -3.02 -24.89
C GLY A 165 -23.88 -3.25 -25.50
N PRO A 166 -23.67 -2.83 -26.75
CA PRO A 166 -22.36 -2.88 -27.40
C PRO A 166 -21.42 -1.83 -26.81
N HIS A 167 -20.15 -2.19 -26.62
CA HIS A 167 -19.07 -1.29 -26.20
C HIS A 167 -17.84 -1.49 -27.09
N GLU A 168 -17.08 -0.41 -27.27
CA GLU A 168 -15.80 -0.48 -27.95
C GLU A 168 -14.80 -1.31 -27.15
N PRO A 169 -14.03 -2.19 -27.80
CA PRO A 169 -13.02 -3.01 -27.13
C PRO A 169 -11.95 -2.14 -26.45
N ALA A 170 -11.81 -2.23 -25.13
CA ALA A 170 -10.78 -1.53 -24.40
C ALA A 170 -9.49 -2.36 -24.31
N LYS A 171 -8.37 -1.78 -24.75
CA LYS A 171 -7.02 -2.32 -24.56
C LYS A 171 -6.24 -1.38 -23.66
N TYR A 172 -6.29 -1.62 -22.35
CA TYR A 172 -5.57 -0.82 -21.38
C TYR A 172 -4.06 -0.87 -21.63
N THR A 173 -3.41 0.28 -21.72
CA THR A 173 -1.95 0.43 -21.70
C THR A 173 -1.39 0.18 -20.29
N ILE A 174 -0.08 -0.03 -20.17
CA ILE A 174 0.55 -0.22 -18.86
C ILE A 174 0.37 1.03 -17.98
N ASP A 175 0.42 2.22 -18.57
CA ASP A 175 0.30 3.46 -17.80
C ASP A 175 -1.15 3.70 -17.32
N GLU A 176 -2.15 3.40 -18.14
CA GLU A 176 -3.55 3.39 -17.70
C GLU A 176 -3.79 2.38 -16.55
N LEU A 177 -3.20 1.19 -16.63
CA LEU A 177 -3.32 0.20 -15.56
C LEU A 177 -2.66 0.66 -14.26
N LYS A 178 -1.52 1.35 -14.33
CA LYS A 178 -0.87 1.96 -13.16
C LYS A 178 -1.74 3.07 -12.56
N GLN A 179 -2.36 3.89 -13.43
CA GLN A 179 -3.26 4.95 -13.00
C GLN A 179 -4.50 4.37 -12.32
N ILE A 180 -5.17 3.40 -12.93
CA ILE A 180 -6.31 2.68 -12.33
C ILE A 180 -5.94 2.13 -10.94
N LYS A 181 -4.78 1.47 -10.84
CA LYS A 181 -4.28 0.97 -9.55
C LYS A 181 -4.11 2.08 -8.52
N ALA A 182 -3.52 3.22 -8.91
CA ALA A 182 -3.29 4.35 -8.01
C ALA A 182 -4.61 4.96 -7.54
N ASP A 183 -5.54 5.20 -8.46
CA ASP A 183 -6.84 5.83 -8.19
C ASP A 183 -7.68 4.99 -7.22
N TYR A 184 -7.82 3.68 -7.48
CA TYR A 184 -8.60 2.80 -6.60
C TYR A 184 -7.89 2.49 -5.28
N THR A 185 -6.55 2.56 -5.24
CA THR A 185 -5.83 2.51 -3.97
C THR A 185 -6.10 3.77 -3.13
N GLN A 186 -6.16 4.94 -3.77
CA GLN A 186 -6.49 6.19 -3.07
C GLN A 186 -7.95 6.20 -2.63
N LYS A 187 -8.91 5.91 -3.52
CA LYS A 187 -10.34 5.80 -3.19
C LYS A 187 -10.59 4.85 -2.00
N ALA A 188 -9.85 3.72 -1.94
CA ALA A 188 -9.94 2.77 -0.83
C ALA A 188 -9.39 3.32 0.50
N LYS A 189 -8.37 4.18 0.47
CA LYS A 189 -7.87 4.87 1.66
C LYS A 189 -8.85 5.92 2.16
N ASP A 190 -9.44 6.68 1.23
CA ASP A 190 -10.38 7.74 1.56
C ASP A 190 -11.61 7.15 2.27
N LEU A 191 -12.15 6.02 1.80
CA LEU A 191 -13.25 5.30 2.47
C LEU A 191 -12.91 4.74 3.87
N ARG A 192 -11.63 4.53 4.17
CA ARG A 192 -11.21 4.04 5.51
C ARG A 192 -10.97 5.15 6.51
N ASN A 193 -10.72 6.36 6.02
CA ASN A 193 -10.35 7.51 6.85
C ASN A 193 -11.51 8.50 7.06
N GLY A 194 -12.60 8.36 6.32
CA GLY A 194 -13.86 9.11 6.47
C GLY A 194 -14.89 8.31 7.21
#